data_2fa23845cc058a559b82378539b0372a
#
_entry.id   2fa23845cc058a559b82378539b0372a
#
_cell.length_a   1.000
_cell.length_b   1.000
_cell.length_c   1.000
_cell.angle_alpha   90.00
_cell.angle_beta   90.00
_cell.angle_gamma   90.00
#
_symmetry.space_group_name_H-M   'P 1'
#
loop_
_entity.id
_entity.type
_entity.pdbx_description
1 polymer ?
#
loop_
_entity_poly.entity_id
_entity_poly.type
_entity_poly.pdbx_seq_one_letter_code
_entity_poly.pdbx_strand_id
1 'polypeptide(L)'
;MDISIIEVTYPLSFRERDAKILGEHLRHRHSVDLIGMKRVGISNFLRYFLYRPEIVTNYISTEQKHLFIPVDLNDLVEREIYPFWSLTLKRIVDIVNASHLPGVNKRKIESLFESSIQSQDLFLMIDSVRQALIEAMSQGVVVTLFFLRFDRMREVVTPQFFDNLQGLKDATHQKLAYVFTSFRSLDKLSPTAFPKASLSVFSHQLYVKPASSVDTQIIYQMYKKRYQLQPSADVEEELFRLVDGYVQYLQLALIVLNEKKTAIPLKNELFQALLSDERILLQSEELWESLGREEKDALLKVSRDESLPEDAKAKASYLWDTGFVKEREGKLELFSPLFTEFLGRKDDTDVQPGAAVHFSKKEHMLYTLLEQHVDQICERETIVETVWPEYRELGVSDWAIDRLVARVRVKLKQQKSPYEIVTIRTRGYKLASLNH
;
A
#
# COMPACT_ATOMS: atom_id res chain seq x y z
N MET A 1 -22.53 -2.80 12.81
CA MET A 1 -22.49 -3.22 11.40
C MET A 1 -21.36 -4.20 11.27
N ASP A 2 -21.64 -5.46 10.95
CA ASP A 2 -20.59 -6.41 10.59
C ASP A 2 -19.89 -5.86 9.34
N ILE A 3 -18.65 -5.43 9.51
CA ILE A 3 -17.78 -5.05 8.40
C ILE A 3 -17.32 -6.35 7.77
N SER A 4 -18.21 -6.96 6.98
CA SER A 4 -17.82 -8.14 6.20
C SER A 4 -16.77 -7.70 5.18
N ILE A 5 -15.62 -8.34 5.21
CA ILE A 5 -14.54 -8.14 4.23
C ILE A 5 -15.11 -8.50 2.85
N ILE A 6 -15.34 -7.49 2.01
CA ILE A 6 -16.00 -7.65 0.70
C ILE A 6 -15.24 -8.64 -0.18
N GLU A 7 -13.93 -8.61 -0.14
CA GLU A 7 -13.05 -9.43 -0.96
C GLU A 7 -13.21 -10.95 -0.72
N VAL A 8 -13.72 -11.35 0.44
CA VAL A 8 -14.07 -12.77 0.72
C VAL A 8 -15.16 -13.29 -0.21
N THR A 9 -16.01 -12.41 -0.75
CA THR A 9 -17.09 -12.76 -1.67
C THR A 9 -16.64 -12.87 -3.14
N TYR A 10 -15.39 -12.51 -3.47
CA TYR A 10 -14.87 -12.60 -4.83
C TYR A 10 -14.82 -14.07 -5.29
N PRO A 11 -15.03 -14.37 -6.58
CA PRO A 11 -14.93 -15.73 -7.10
C PRO A 11 -13.48 -16.25 -6.98
N LEU A 12 -13.29 -17.56 -6.98
CA LEU A 12 -11.94 -18.17 -6.91
C LEU A 12 -11.05 -17.82 -8.10
N SER A 13 -11.62 -17.41 -9.21
CA SER A 13 -10.90 -16.89 -10.38
C SER A 13 -10.29 -15.50 -10.18
N PHE A 14 -10.62 -14.80 -9.07
CA PHE A 14 -10.06 -13.47 -8.81
C PHE A 14 -8.55 -13.58 -8.56
N ARG A 15 -7.77 -12.86 -9.37
CA ARG A 15 -6.30 -12.88 -9.32
C ARG A 15 -5.71 -14.29 -9.22
N GLU A 16 -6.32 -15.25 -9.91
CA GLU A 16 -5.97 -16.67 -9.85
C GLU A 16 -4.47 -16.90 -10.10
N ARG A 17 -3.89 -16.20 -11.10
CA ARG A 17 -2.47 -16.30 -11.41
C ARG A 17 -1.60 -15.89 -10.22
N ASP A 18 -1.90 -14.75 -9.60
CA ASP A 18 -1.13 -14.22 -8.47
C ASP A 18 -1.29 -15.14 -7.24
N ALA A 19 -2.52 -15.62 -6.99
CA ALA A 19 -2.83 -16.56 -5.91
C ALA A 19 -2.11 -17.90 -6.09
N LYS A 20 -2.03 -18.42 -7.32
CA LYS A 20 -1.33 -19.67 -7.64
C LYS A 20 0.17 -19.54 -7.43
N ILE A 21 0.79 -18.45 -7.91
CA ILE A 21 2.24 -18.23 -7.76
C ILE A 21 2.58 -18.03 -6.27
N LEU A 22 1.84 -17.18 -5.56
CA LEU A 22 2.05 -16.97 -4.13
C LEU A 22 1.87 -18.28 -3.35
N GLY A 23 0.79 -19.02 -3.63
CA GLY A 23 0.51 -20.32 -3.00
C GLY A 23 1.61 -21.35 -3.24
N GLU A 24 2.18 -21.40 -4.44
CA GLU A 24 3.33 -22.26 -4.78
C GLU A 24 4.56 -21.95 -3.92
N HIS A 25 4.91 -20.67 -3.79
CA HIS A 25 6.02 -20.27 -2.91
C HIS A 25 5.74 -20.65 -1.46
N LEU A 26 4.53 -20.43 -0.96
CA LEU A 26 4.18 -20.77 0.43
C LEU A 26 4.15 -22.28 0.67
N ARG A 27 3.76 -23.10 -0.33
CA ARG A 27 3.87 -24.56 -0.28
C ARG A 27 5.31 -24.99 -0.02
N HIS A 28 6.28 -24.34 -0.68
CA HIS A 28 7.70 -24.62 -0.52
C HIS A 28 8.34 -23.85 0.64
N ARG A 29 7.55 -23.12 1.45
CA ARG A 29 8.02 -22.32 2.60
C ARG A 29 9.00 -21.22 2.21
N HIS A 30 8.92 -20.75 0.97
CA HIS A 30 9.71 -19.62 0.51
C HIS A 30 9.14 -18.34 1.10
N SER A 31 10.03 -17.44 1.50
CA SER A 31 9.64 -16.06 1.81
C SER A 31 9.50 -15.26 0.52
N VAL A 32 8.49 -14.40 0.45
CA VAL A 32 8.11 -13.66 -0.75
C VAL A 32 8.12 -12.16 -0.48
N ASP A 33 8.71 -11.42 -1.38
CA ASP A 33 8.60 -9.96 -1.46
C ASP A 33 7.53 -9.63 -2.52
N LEU A 34 6.34 -9.24 -2.06
CA LEU A 34 5.17 -8.93 -2.89
C LEU A 34 5.18 -7.45 -3.23
N ILE A 35 5.57 -7.15 -4.47
CA ILE A 35 5.87 -5.79 -4.93
C ILE A 35 4.81 -5.33 -5.92
N GLY A 36 4.43 -4.07 -5.85
CA GLY A 36 3.56 -3.45 -6.84
C GLY A 36 3.58 -1.94 -6.77
N MET A 37 3.15 -1.28 -7.82
CA MET A 37 2.99 0.17 -7.74
C MET A 37 2.02 0.54 -6.61
N LYS A 38 2.20 1.70 -6.02
CA LYS A 38 1.36 2.15 -4.92
C LYS A 38 -0.13 2.03 -5.28
N ARG A 39 -0.92 1.45 -4.38
CA ARG A 39 -2.38 1.26 -4.51
C ARG A 39 -2.85 0.46 -5.73
N VAL A 40 -2.00 -0.40 -6.29
CA VAL A 40 -2.35 -1.30 -7.41
C VAL A 40 -3.38 -2.38 -7.04
N GLY A 41 -3.69 -2.53 -5.74
CA GLY A 41 -4.67 -3.49 -5.24
C GLY A 41 -4.07 -4.67 -4.47
N ILE A 42 -2.81 -4.59 -3.99
CA ILE A 42 -2.21 -5.64 -3.14
C ILE A 42 -3.07 -5.91 -1.91
N SER A 43 -3.58 -4.87 -1.24
CA SER A 43 -4.43 -5.05 -0.06
C SER A 43 -5.74 -5.78 -0.37
N ASN A 44 -6.38 -5.52 -1.52
CA ASN A 44 -7.57 -6.26 -1.96
C ASN A 44 -7.23 -7.73 -2.22
N PHE A 45 -6.13 -7.98 -2.94
CA PHE A 45 -5.65 -9.33 -3.19
C PHE A 45 -5.35 -10.09 -1.91
N LEU A 46 -4.66 -9.46 -0.93
CA LEU A 46 -4.33 -10.14 0.31
C LEU A 46 -5.54 -10.34 1.23
N ARG A 47 -6.51 -9.43 1.28
CA ARG A 47 -7.77 -9.70 1.99
C ARG A 47 -8.51 -10.91 1.39
N TYR A 48 -8.57 -11.01 0.07
CA TYR A 48 -9.08 -12.20 -0.60
C TYR A 48 -8.25 -13.46 -0.24
N PHE A 49 -6.92 -13.39 -0.32
CA PHE A 49 -6.03 -14.53 -0.10
C PHE A 49 -6.05 -15.04 1.35
N LEU A 50 -6.03 -14.12 2.33
CA LEU A 50 -5.88 -14.44 3.75
C LEU A 50 -7.17 -14.93 4.42
N TYR A 51 -8.31 -14.40 3.99
CA TYR A 51 -9.57 -14.63 4.70
C TYR A 51 -10.52 -15.61 3.98
N ARG A 52 -10.07 -16.21 2.89
CA ARG A 52 -10.83 -17.19 2.15
C ARG A 52 -10.27 -18.61 2.36
N PRO A 53 -10.98 -19.50 3.08
CA PRO A 53 -10.46 -20.82 3.46
C PRO A 53 -10.05 -21.70 2.27
N GLU A 54 -10.76 -21.59 1.14
CA GLU A 54 -10.49 -22.38 -0.06
C GLU A 54 -9.14 -22.09 -0.73
N ILE A 55 -8.50 -20.97 -0.41
CA ILE A 55 -7.20 -20.59 -0.97
C ILE A 55 -6.13 -21.59 -0.56
N VAL A 56 -6.10 -21.99 0.71
CA VAL A 56 -5.11 -22.97 1.21
C VAL A 56 -5.27 -24.28 0.47
N THR A 57 -6.50 -24.78 0.35
CA THR A 57 -6.81 -26.05 -0.31
C THR A 57 -6.46 -26.03 -1.80
N ASN A 58 -6.78 -24.93 -2.50
CA ASN A 58 -6.63 -24.83 -3.95
C ASN A 58 -5.20 -24.52 -4.41
N TYR A 59 -4.45 -23.73 -3.64
CA TYR A 59 -3.19 -23.16 -4.10
C TYR A 59 -1.97 -23.55 -3.27
N ILE A 60 -2.15 -24.07 -2.05
CA ILE A 60 -1.02 -24.39 -1.19
C ILE A 60 -0.90 -25.89 -0.95
N SER A 61 -1.68 -26.46 -0.04
CA SER A 61 -1.65 -27.89 0.30
C SER A 61 -2.82 -28.28 1.16
N THR A 62 -3.24 -29.55 1.04
CA THR A 62 -4.21 -30.20 1.93
C THR A 62 -3.55 -31.01 3.04
N GLU A 63 -2.25 -31.31 2.92
CA GLU A 63 -1.54 -32.22 3.82
C GLU A 63 -1.07 -31.55 5.12
N GLN A 64 -0.79 -30.25 5.08
CA GLN A 64 -0.29 -29.49 6.22
C GLN A 64 -1.25 -28.36 6.57
N LYS A 65 -1.43 -28.13 7.86
CA LYS A 65 -2.19 -26.97 8.35
C LYS A 65 -1.35 -25.71 8.24
N HIS A 66 -1.85 -24.74 7.51
CA HIS A 66 -1.22 -23.43 7.38
C HIS A 66 -1.90 -22.41 8.29
N LEU A 67 -1.10 -21.59 8.95
CA LEU A 67 -1.55 -20.48 9.79
C LEU A 67 -0.99 -19.18 9.22
N PHE A 68 -1.87 -18.35 8.71
CA PHE A 68 -1.52 -17.02 8.20
C PHE A 68 -1.71 -15.98 9.29
N ILE A 69 -0.68 -15.20 9.54
CA ILE A 69 -0.68 -14.17 10.57
C ILE A 69 -0.40 -12.82 9.89
N PRO A 70 -1.45 -12.04 9.59
CA PRO A 70 -1.28 -10.70 9.05
C PRO A 70 -0.85 -9.72 10.15
N VAL A 71 0.25 -9.03 9.90
CA VAL A 71 0.80 -7.94 10.72
C VAL A 71 0.73 -6.67 9.88
N ASP A 72 -0.35 -5.91 10.05
CA ASP A 72 -0.52 -4.65 9.32
C ASP A 72 0.26 -3.53 10.01
N LEU A 73 1.28 -3.02 9.34
CA LEU A 73 2.14 -1.97 9.90
C LEU A 73 1.46 -0.57 9.91
N ASN A 74 0.22 -0.46 9.44
CA ASN A 74 -0.62 0.71 9.75
C ASN A 74 -1.01 0.78 11.22
N ASP A 75 -1.04 -0.36 11.91
CA ASP A 75 -1.41 -0.43 13.33
C ASP A 75 -0.27 0.05 14.26
N LEU A 76 0.90 0.34 13.70
CA LEU A 76 2.01 0.93 14.45
C LEU A 76 1.73 2.41 14.73
N VAL A 77 1.69 2.78 16.00
CA VAL A 77 1.67 4.18 16.46
C VAL A 77 3.04 4.80 16.19
N GLU A 78 4.10 4.10 16.55
CA GLU A 78 5.49 4.51 16.34
C GLU A 78 6.19 3.52 15.42
N ARG A 79 6.93 4.06 14.43
CA ARG A 79 7.68 3.26 13.46
C ARG A 79 9.06 2.95 14.02
N GLU A 80 9.10 2.02 14.97
CA GLU A 80 10.30 1.60 15.69
C GLU A 80 10.39 0.08 15.78
N ILE A 81 11.57 -0.43 16.13
CA ILE A 81 11.84 -1.87 16.15
C ILE A 81 11.08 -2.57 17.27
N TYR A 82 11.02 -1.98 18.49
CA TYR A 82 10.30 -2.59 19.59
C TYR A 82 8.79 -2.65 19.33
N PRO A 83 8.09 -1.57 18.91
CA PRO A 83 6.69 -1.63 18.50
C PRO A 83 6.40 -2.65 17.40
N PHE A 84 7.31 -2.80 16.43
CA PHE A 84 7.17 -3.81 15.38
C PHE A 84 7.09 -5.24 15.96
N TRP A 85 8.00 -5.60 16.85
CA TRP A 85 8.01 -6.93 17.45
C TRP A 85 6.84 -7.12 18.42
N SER A 86 6.45 -6.07 19.18
CA SER A 86 5.27 -6.08 20.05
C SER A 86 3.99 -6.34 19.26
N LEU A 87 3.81 -5.63 18.13
CA LEU A 87 2.68 -5.85 17.22
C LEU A 87 2.71 -7.27 16.64
N THR A 88 3.88 -7.76 16.23
CA THR A 88 4.05 -9.11 15.69
C THR A 88 3.62 -10.15 16.72
N LEU A 89 4.10 -10.06 17.95
CA LEU A 89 3.72 -10.98 19.04
C LEU A 89 2.22 -10.89 19.33
N LYS A 90 1.66 -9.68 19.40
CA LYS A 90 0.21 -9.48 19.58
C LYS A 90 -0.61 -10.18 18.50
N ARG A 91 -0.22 -10.08 17.23
CA ARG A 91 -0.91 -10.74 16.12
C ARG A 91 -0.79 -12.27 16.18
N ILE A 92 0.36 -12.80 16.62
CA ILE A 92 0.51 -14.24 16.89
C ILE A 92 -0.50 -14.68 17.96
N VAL A 93 -0.59 -13.97 19.10
CA VAL A 93 -1.55 -14.27 20.17
C VAL A 93 -2.99 -14.26 19.62
N ASP A 94 -3.38 -13.19 18.92
CA ASP A 94 -4.75 -13.02 18.43
C ASP A 94 -5.16 -14.16 17.48
N ILE A 95 -4.31 -14.49 16.52
CA ILE A 95 -4.61 -15.51 15.52
C ILE A 95 -4.59 -16.93 16.13
N VAL A 96 -3.64 -17.21 17.02
CA VAL A 96 -3.60 -18.51 17.72
C VAL A 96 -4.85 -18.69 18.60
N ASN A 97 -5.30 -17.65 19.28
CA ASN A 97 -6.51 -17.70 20.12
C ASN A 97 -7.77 -17.91 19.28
N ALA A 98 -7.88 -17.21 18.15
CA ALA A 98 -9.01 -17.37 17.22
C ALA A 98 -9.01 -18.71 16.48
N SER A 99 -7.85 -19.38 16.38
CA SER A 99 -7.68 -20.61 15.62
C SER A 99 -7.99 -21.86 16.46
N HIS A 100 -8.53 -22.89 15.81
CA HIS A 100 -8.63 -24.21 16.43
C HIS A 100 -7.31 -25.00 16.21
N LEU A 101 -6.41 -24.88 17.20
CA LEU A 101 -5.10 -25.56 17.22
C LEU A 101 -5.02 -26.49 18.44
N PRO A 102 -5.47 -27.75 18.31
CA PRO A 102 -5.41 -28.70 19.42
C PRO A 102 -3.95 -28.95 19.81
N GLY A 103 -3.69 -29.04 21.13
CA GLY A 103 -2.35 -29.29 21.67
C GLY A 103 -1.43 -28.07 21.77
N VAL A 104 -1.81 -26.90 21.24
CA VAL A 104 -1.06 -25.65 21.41
C VAL A 104 -1.44 -25.01 22.72
N ASN A 105 -0.44 -24.66 23.53
CA ASN A 105 -0.65 -24.00 24.83
C ASN A 105 -0.87 -22.47 24.62
N LYS A 106 -2.10 -22.08 24.37
CA LYS A 106 -2.51 -20.68 24.17
C LYS A 106 -2.16 -19.78 25.34
N ARG A 107 -2.36 -20.27 26.59
CA ARG A 107 -2.04 -19.51 27.81
C ARG A 107 -0.56 -19.19 27.93
N LYS A 108 0.33 -20.11 27.50
CA LYS A 108 1.76 -19.86 27.44
C LYS A 108 2.08 -18.72 26.49
N ILE A 109 1.46 -18.70 25.30
CA ILE A 109 1.67 -17.64 24.29
C ILE A 109 1.16 -16.29 24.82
N GLU A 110 0.01 -16.26 25.50
CA GLU A 110 -0.50 -15.04 26.16
C GLU A 110 0.45 -14.53 27.25
N SER A 111 0.95 -15.42 28.13
CA SER A 111 1.88 -15.01 29.18
C SER A 111 3.21 -14.48 28.64
N LEU A 112 3.69 -14.99 27.49
CA LEU A 112 4.86 -14.44 26.81
C LEU A 112 4.63 -12.99 26.37
N PHE A 113 3.44 -12.69 25.84
CA PHE A 113 3.10 -11.31 25.46
C PHE A 113 3.03 -10.38 26.67
N GLU A 114 2.30 -10.76 27.71
CA GLU A 114 2.13 -9.94 28.93
C GLU A 114 3.48 -9.64 29.58
N SER A 115 4.33 -10.64 29.78
CA SER A 115 5.65 -10.46 30.38
C SER A 115 6.58 -9.59 29.53
N SER A 116 6.53 -9.72 28.20
CA SER A 116 7.36 -8.93 27.29
C SER A 116 6.96 -7.45 27.28
N ILE A 117 5.66 -7.15 27.31
CA ILE A 117 5.18 -5.77 27.41
C ILE A 117 5.59 -5.12 28.73
N GLN A 118 5.55 -5.88 29.84
CA GLN A 118 5.96 -5.36 31.14
C GLN A 118 7.46 -5.08 31.23
N SER A 119 8.29 -5.93 30.62
CA SER A 119 9.76 -5.79 30.66
C SER A 119 10.28 -4.63 29.82
N GLN A 120 9.60 -4.28 28.71
CA GLN A 120 10.04 -3.32 27.70
C GLN A 120 11.44 -3.60 27.11
N ASP A 121 11.91 -4.83 27.23
CA ASP A 121 13.22 -5.26 26.76
C ASP A 121 13.10 -5.87 25.36
N LEU A 122 13.88 -5.35 24.40
CA LEU A 122 13.83 -5.79 23.00
C LEU A 122 14.27 -7.24 22.81
N PHE A 123 15.29 -7.69 23.57
CA PHE A 123 15.78 -9.08 23.48
C PHE A 123 14.72 -10.05 23.96
N LEU A 124 14.10 -9.77 25.12
CA LEU A 124 13.02 -10.59 25.66
C LEU A 124 11.79 -10.59 24.74
N MET A 125 11.49 -9.46 24.11
CA MET A 125 10.39 -9.37 23.14
C MET A 125 10.63 -10.30 21.93
N ILE A 126 11.83 -10.26 21.32
CA ILE A 126 12.20 -11.11 20.18
C ILE A 126 12.21 -12.58 20.60
N ASP A 127 12.73 -12.89 21.78
CA ASP A 127 12.74 -14.27 22.30
C ASP A 127 11.31 -14.78 22.57
N SER A 128 10.41 -13.93 23.06
CA SER A 128 8.99 -14.28 23.22
C SER A 128 8.29 -14.54 21.89
N VAL A 129 8.60 -13.76 20.84
CA VAL A 129 8.14 -14.06 19.48
C VAL A 129 8.63 -15.43 19.03
N ARG A 130 9.91 -15.75 19.27
CA ARG A 130 10.49 -17.05 18.96
C ARG A 130 9.77 -18.18 19.65
N GLN A 131 9.59 -18.08 20.97
CA GLN A 131 8.92 -19.12 21.77
C GLN A 131 7.44 -19.28 21.38
N ALA A 132 6.75 -18.18 21.10
CA ALA A 132 5.36 -18.22 20.64
C ALA A 132 5.21 -18.93 19.27
N LEU A 133 6.14 -18.67 18.35
CA LEU A 133 6.17 -19.37 17.06
C LEU A 133 6.46 -20.86 17.21
N ILE A 134 7.47 -21.24 18.02
CA ILE A 134 7.78 -22.65 18.29
C ILE A 134 6.56 -23.36 18.90
N GLU A 135 5.87 -22.75 19.85
CA GLU A 135 4.68 -23.29 20.48
C GLU A 135 3.53 -23.44 19.45
N ALA A 136 3.27 -22.41 18.64
CA ALA A 136 2.23 -22.45 17.61
C ALA A 136 2.48 -23.55 16.56
N MET A 137 3.74 -23.86 16.29
CA MET A 137 4.20 -24.84 15.28
C MET A 137 4.42 -26.24 15.85
N SER A 138 4.26 -26.45 17.16
CA SER A 138 4.52 -27.71 17.86
C SER A 138 3.73 -28.90 17.30
N GLN A 139 2.56 -28.67 16.72
CA GLN A 139 1.67 -29.68 16.14
C GLN A 139 1.81 -29.81 14.61
N GLY A 140 2.96 -29.45 14.05
CA GLY A 140 3.22 -29.57 12.61
C GLY A 140 2.56 -28.49 11.75
N VAL A 141 2.07 -27.42 12.37
CA VAL A 141 1.51 -26.26 11.67
C VAL A 141 2.62 -25.48 10.98
N VAL A 142 2.40 -25.03 9.75
CA VAL A 142 3.28 -24.12 9.00
C VAL A 142 2.77 -22.68 9.19
N VAL A 143 3.63 -21.81 9.68
CA VAL A 143 3.26 -20.41 9.92
C VAL A 143 3.82 -19.52 8.81
N THR A 144 3.00 -18.59 8.34
CA THR A 144 3.42 -17.50 7.46
C THR A 144 3.06 -16.16 8.09
N LEU A 145 4.07 -15.31 8.34
CA LEU A 145 3.89 -13.94 8.78
C LEU A 145 3.78 -13.03 7.55
N PHE A 146 2.69 -12.30 7.45
CA PHE A 146 2.45 -11.33 6.39
C PHE A 146 2.70 -9.92 6.93
N PHE A 147 3.85 -9.34 6.61
CA PHE A 147 4.17 -7.96 6.98
C PHE A 147 3.62 -7.01 5.92
N LEU A 148 2.43 -6.46 6.20
CA LEU A 148 1.73 -5.60 5.27
C LEU A 148 2.26 -4.17 5.35
N ARG A 149 2.50 -3.53 4.20
CA ARG A 149 3.04 -2.16 4.09
C ARG A 149 4.41 -2.01 4.73
N PHE A 150 5.30 -2.94 4.43
CA PHE A 150 6.64 -3.01 5.02
C PHE A 150 7.50 -1.78 4.69
N ASP A 151 7.18 -1.06 3.62
CA ASP A 151 7.79 0.23 3.28
C ASP A 151 7.71 1.29 4.41
N ARG A 152 6.79 1.14 5.38
CA ARG A 152 6.72 2.00 6.57
C ARG A 152 7.92 1.84 7.51
N MET A 153 8.61 0.70 7.45
CA MET A 153 9.77 0.39 8.29
C MET A 153 11.11 0.78 7.65
N ARG A 154 11.13 1.29 6.42
CA ARG A 154 12.35 1.53 5.62
C ARG A 154 13.43 2.34 6.33
N GLU A 155 13.05 3.27 7.21
CA GLU A 155 13.98 4.18 7.89
C GLU A 155 14.54 3.62 9.20
N VAL A 156 13.96 2.53 9.72
CA VAL A 156 14.31 1.98 11.03
C VAL A 156 14.87 0.56 10.97
N VAL A 157 14.66 -0.15 9.86
CA VAL A 157 15.25 -1.48 9.69
C VAL A 157 16.77 -1.41 9.54
N THR A 158 17.44 -2.39 10.14
CA THR A 158 18.90 -2.53 10.16
C THR A 158 19.28 -3.93 9.64
N PRO A 159 20.56 -4.21 9.33
CA PRO A 159 21.00 -5.57 9.04
C PRO A 159 20.62 -6.56 10.16
N GLN A 160 20.78 -6.15 11.41
CA GLN A 160 20.43 -6.95 12.59
C GLN A 160 18.94 -7.34 12.63
N PHE A 161 18.04 -6.49 12.11
CA PHE A 161 16.63 -6.81 11.99
C PHE A 161 16.41 -8.04 11.08
N PHE A 162 17.08 -8.11 9.95
CA PHE A 162 16.99 -9.26 9.02
C PHE A 162 17.68 -10.50 9.59
N ASP A 163 18.77 -10.34 10.35
CA ASP A 163 19.41 -11.44 11.07
C ASP A 163 18.47 -12.04 12.12
N ASN A 164 17.70 -11.22 12.82
CA ASN A 164 16.68 -11.68 13.76
C ASN A 164 15.56 -12.47 13.05
N LEU A 165 15.08 -12.01 11.88
CA LEU A 165 14.11 -12.76 11.08
C LEU A 165 14.69 -14.11 10.61
N GLN A 166 15.96 -14.14 10.20
CA GLN A 166 16.65 -15.39 9.86
C GLN A 166 16.75 -16.31 11.08
N GLY A 167 17.12 -15.79 12.23
CA GLY A 167 17.17 -16.55 13.49
C GLY A 167 15.83 -17.19 13.89
N LEU A 168 14.70 -16.52 13.60
CA LEU A 168 13.37 -17.10 13.80
C LEU A 168 13.10 -18.26 12.82
N LYS A 169 13.52 -18.17 11.54
CA LYS A 169 13.41 -19.26 10.58
C LYS A 169 14.21 -20.48 11.03
N ASP A 170 15.45 -20.26 11.49
CA ASP A 170 16.34 -21.32 11.95
C ASP A 170 15.76 -22.02 13.20
N ALA A 171 15.29 -21.25 14.17
CA ALA A 171 14.67 -21.75 15.39
C ALA A 171 13.39 -22.57 15.14
N THR A 172 12.70 -22.31 14.05
CA THR A 172 11.48 -23.02 13.61
C THR A 172 11.76 -24.12 12.59
N HIS A 173 13.03 -24.53 12.42
CA HIS A 173 13.46 -25.56 11.48
C HIS A 173 12.95 -25.29 10.05
N GLN A 174 13.06 -24.06 9.58
CA GLN A 174 12.64 -23.60 8.25
C GLN A 174 11.13 -23.79 7.93
N LYS A 175 10.30 -23.95 8.95
CA LYS A 175 8.84 -24.04 8.78
C LYS A 175 8.13 -22.67 8.77
N LEU A 176 8.86 -21.59 9.05
CA LEU A 176 8.37 -20.21 9.02
C LEU A 176 8.65 -19.59 7.65
N ALA A 177 7.65 -18.95 7.07
CA ALA A 177 7.78 -18.13 5.87
C ALA A 177 7.35 -16.69 6.16
N TYR A 178 7.85 -15.76 5.34
CA TYR A 178 7.49 -14.35 5.39
C TYR A 178 6.90 -13.89 4.05
N VAL A 179 5.91 -13.04 4.10
CA VAL A 179 5.45 -12.27 2.95
C VAL A 179 5.56 -10.79 3.30
N PHE A 180 6.46 -10.10 2.64
CA PHE A 180 6.58 -8.65 2.75
C PHE A 180 5.76 -7.99 1.66
N THR A 181 5.07 -6.90 1.97
CA THR A 181 4.39 -6.12 0.94
C THR A 181 4.92 -4.70 0.91
N SER A 182 5.33 -4.26 -0.25
CA SER A 182 5.89 -2.92 -0.45
C SER A 182 5.72 -2.44 -1.88
N PHE A 183 6.00 -1.16 -2.11
CA PHE A 183 6.04 -0.62 -3.48
C PHE A 183 7.42 -0.71 -4.13
N ARG A 184 8.42 -1.20 -3.41
CA ARG A 184 9.79 -1.46 -3.88
C ARG A 184 10.29 -2.78 -3.31
N SER A 185 11.19 -3.44 -4.01
CA SER A 185 11.89 -4.60 -3.46
C SER A 185 12.70 -4.25 -2.22
N LEU A 186 12.87 -5.20 -1.31
CA LEU A 186 13.53 -4.98 -0.02
C LEU A 186 14.93 -4.37 -0.18
N ASP A 187 15.71 -4.81 -1.18
CA ASP A 187 17.04 -4.29 -1.49
C ASP A 187 17.02 -2.83 -1.98
N LYS A 188 15.95 -2.42 -2.64
CA LYS A 188 15.75 -1.02 -3.08
C LYS A 188 15.11 -0.16 -1.99
N LEU A 189 14.31 -0.78 -1.12
CA LEU A 189 13.65 -0.09 -0.02
C LEU A 189 14.64 0.33 1.07
N SER A 190 15.57 -0.55 1.44
CA SER A 190 16.56 -0.35 2.49
C SER A 190 17.94 -0.91 2.08
N PRO A 191 18.64 -0.26 1.13
CA PRO A 191 19.86 -0.81 0.54
C PRO A 191 21.00 -1.04 1.55
N THR A 192 21.05 -0.23 2.61
CA THR A 192 22.07 -0.33 3.66
C THR A 192 21.75 -1.41 4.70
N ALA A 193 20.47 -1.71 4.89
CA ALA A 193 20.02 -2.67 5.88
C ALA A 193 19.88 -4.09 5.32
N PHE A 194 19.76 -4.23 4.01
CA PHE A 194 19.52 -5.51 3.35
C PHE A 194 20.79 -6.00 2.65
N PRO A 195 21.63 -6.81 3.31
CA PRO A 195 22.85 -7.30 2.69
C PRO A 195 22.52 -8.27 1.55
N LYS A 196 23.31 -8.20 0.47
CA LYS A 196 23.13 -9.06 -0.72
C LYS A 196 23.08 -10.56 -0.39
N ALA A 197 23.79 -10.99 0.65
CA ALA A 197 23.77 -12.37 1.13
C ALA A 197 22.41 -12.82 1.64
N SER A 198 21.60 -11.90 2.19
CA SER A 198 20.26 -12.20 2.69
C SER A 198 19.20 -12.28 1.57
N LEU A 199 19.52 -11.85 0.35
CA LEU A 199 18.61 -11.92 -0.79
C LEU A 199 18.11 -13.34 -1.05
N SER A 200 18.95 -14.37 -0.93
CA SER A 200 18.54 -15.76 -1.18
C SER A 200 17.46 -16.26 -0.24
N VAL A 201 17.35 -15.69 0.98
CA VAL A 201 16.38 -16.11 2.01
C VAL A 201 15.04 -15.38 1.86
N PHE A 202 15.08 -14.13 1.41
CA PHE A 202 13.91 -13.23 1.41
C PHE A 202 13.47 -12.79 0.01
N SER A 203 14.08 -13.30 -1.07
CA SER A 203 14.06 -12.63 -2.38
C SER A 203 13.25 -13.30 -3.47
N HIS A 204 12.28 -14.15 -3.15
CA HIS A 204 11.32 -14.54 -4.19
C HIS A 204 10.39 -13.35 -4.45
N GLN A 205 10.74 -12.56 -5.48
CA GLN A 205 9.98 -11.37 -5.84
C GLN A 205 8.76 -11.76 -6.66
N LEU A 206 7.59 -11.33 -6.22
CA LEU A 206 6.34 -11.44 -6.94
C LEU A 206 5.78 -10.05 -7.23
N TYR A 207 5.71 -9.69 -8.49
CA TYR A 207 5.21 -8.40 -8.92
C TYR A 207 3.70 -8.45 -9.21
N VAL A 208 2.93 -7.69 -8.42
CA VAL A 208 1.50 -7.50 -8.61
C VAL A 208 1.28 -6.36 -9.60
N LYS A 209 0.76 -6.70 -10.79
CA LYS A 209 0.45 -5.74 -11.85
C LYS A 209 -0.99 -5.21 -11.70
N PRO A 210 -1.39 -4.16 -12.45
CA PRO A 210 -2.79 -3.79 -12.59
C PRO A 210 -3.68 -5.01 -12.85
N ALA A 211 -4.90 -4.98 -12.34
CA ALA A 211 -5.85 -6.08 -12.46
C ALA A 211 -6.14 -6.42 -13.94
N SER A 212 -6.38 -7.68 -14.23
CA SER A 212 -6.89 -8.09 -15.55
C SER A 212 -8.27 -7.49 -15.81
N SER A 213 -8.75 -7.52 -17.04
CA SER A 213 -10.10 -7.07 -17.36
C SER A 213 -11.16 -7.83 -16.57
N VAL A 214 -10.98 -9.13 -16.37
CA VAL A 214 -11.86 -9.99 -15.56
C VAL A 214 -11.85 -9.57 -14.10
N ASP A 215 -10.66 -9.39 -13.53
CA ASP A 215 -10.51 -8.97 -12.12
C ASP A 215 -11.05 -7.56 -11.89
N THR A 216 -10.83 -6.64 -12.85
CA THR A 216 -11.37 -5.29 -12.82
C THR A 216 -12.91 -5.32 -12.81
N GLN A 217 -13.50 -6.19 -13.60
CA GLN A 217 -14.94 -6.36 -13.67
C GLN A 217 -15.51 -6.93 -12.37
N ILE A 218 -14.83 -7.88 -11.73
CA ILE A 218 -15.22 -8.41 -10.41
C ILE A 218 -15.27 -7.28 -9.38
N ILE A 219 -14.19 -6.49 -9.27
CA ILE A 219 -14.12 -5.35 -8.34
C ILE A 219 -15.23 -4.34 -8.67
N TYR A 220 -15.38 -3.98 -9.94
CA TYR A 220 -16.39 -3.03 -10.39
C TYR A 220 -17.81 -3.45 -10.00
N GLN A 221 -18.20 -4.70 -10.25
CA GLN A 221 -19.56 -5.19 -9.95
C GLN A 221 -19.88 -5.10 -8.44
N MET A 222 -18.88 -5.36 -7.59
CA MET A 222 -19.07 -5.25 -6.14
C MET A 222 -19.34 -3.80 -5.70
N TYR A 223 -18.54 -2.85 -6.19
CA TYR A 223 -18.73 -1.44 -5.88
C TYR A 223 -19.97 -0.85 -6.56
N LYS A 224 -20.27 -1.26 -7.80
CA LYS A 224 -21.52 -0.90 -8.51
C LYS A 224 -22.75 -1.27 -7.69
N LYS A 225 -22.77 -2.49 -7.14
CA LYS A 225 -23.83 -2.97 -6.24
C LYS A 225 -23.88 -2.17 -4.94
N ARG A 226 -22.73 -1.94 -4.30
CA ARG A 226 -22.61 -1.19 -3.03
C ARG A 226 -23.15 0.23 -3.16
N TYR A 227 -22.76 0.94 -4.22
CA TYR A 227 -23.19 2.32 -4.49
C TYR A 227 -24.51 2.42 -5.24
N GLN A 228 -25.10 1.28 -5.66
CA GLN A 228 -26.34 1.21 -6.45
C GLN A 228 -26.22 2.07 -7.73
N LEU A 229 -25.09 1.99 -8.42
CA LEU A 229 -24.86 2.72 -9.66
C LEU A 229 -25.53 2.03 -10.85
N GLN A 230 -26.00 2.84 -11.80
CA GLN A 230 -26.60 2.36 -13.05
C GLN A 230 -26.05 3.15 -14.26
N PRO A 231 -24.74 3.14 -14.51
CA PRO A 231 -24.19 3.77 -15.71
C PRO A 231 -24.61 2.99 -16.96
N SER A 232 -24.62 3.68 -18.09
CA SER A 232 -24.84 3.02 -19.40
C SER A 232 -23.65 2.13 -19.76
N ALA A 233 -23.87 1.16 -20.64
CA ALA A 233 -22.81 0.26 -21.10
C ALA A 233 -21.60 1.01 -21.71
N ASP A 234 -21.86 2.09 -22.44
CA ASP A 234 -20.81 2.93 -23.03
C ASP A 234 -19.94 3.63 -21.99
N VAL A 235 -20.53 4.04 -20.87
CA VAL A 235 -19.81 4.65 -19.74
C VAL A 235 -18.98 3.59 -19.01
N GLU A 236 -19.50 2.37 -18.86
CA GLU A 236 -18.74 1.25 -18.26
C GLU A 236 -17.52 0.88 -19.12
N GLU A 237 -17.72 0.75 -20.44
CA GLU A 237 -16.63 0.47 -21.39
C GLU A 237 -15.53 1.53 -21.30
N GLU A 238 -15.92 2.80 -21.34
CA GLU A 238 -14.98 3.91 -21.25
C GLU A 238 -14.28 3.94 -19.89
N LEU A 239 -14.98 3.69 -18.79
CA LEU A 239 -14.39 3.58 -17.46
C LEU A 239 -13.30 2.51 -17.43
N PHE A 240 -13.55 1.31 -17.94
CA PHE A 240 -12.56 0.23 -17.98
C PHE A 240 -11.34 0.59 -18.82
N ARG A 241 -11.55 1.25 -19.95
CA ARG A 241 -10.46 1.75 -20.81
C ARG A 241 -9.59 2.78 -20.05
N LEU A 242 -10.21 3.70 -19.33
CA LEU A 242 -9.51 4.78 -18.65
C LEU A 242 -8.70 4.31 -17.44
N VAL A 243 -9.24 3.37 -16.64
CA VAL A 243 -8.56 2.86 -15.44
C VAL A 243 -7.55 1.76 -15.77
N ASP A 244 -7.75 1.01 -16.86
CA ASP A 244 -6.92 -0.09 -17.39
C ASP A 244 -6.35 -1.03 -16.31
N GLY A 245 -7.23 -1.46 -15.39
CA GLY A 245 -6.92 -2.37 -14.31
C GLY A 245 -6.29 -1.75 -13.06
N TYR A 246 -6.03 -0.45 -13.03
CA TYR A 246 -5.50 0.18 -11.84
C TYR A 246 -6.61 0.42 -10.81
N VAL A 247 -6.59 -0.40 -9.74
CA VAL A 247 -7.69 -0.52 -8.77
C VAL A 247 -8.02 0.82 -8.10
N GLN A 248 -7.03 1.63 -7.77
CA GLN A 248 -7.29 2.92 -7.11
C GLN A 248 -8.03 3.89 -8.03
N TYR A 249 -7.69 3.97 -9.32
CA TYR A 249 -8.46 4.81 -10.25
C TYR A 249 -9.88 4.30 -10.41
N LEU A 250 -10.07 2.97 -10.45
CA LEU A 250 -11.43 2.40 -10.50
C LEU A 250 -12.25 2.83 -9.27
N GLN A 251 -11.69 2.70 -8.08
CA GLN A 251 -12.38 3.07 -6.83
C GLN A 251 -12.71 4.57 -6.80
N LEU A 252 -11.75 5.42 -7.16
CA LEU A 252 -11.96 6.87 -7.21
C LEU A 252 -13.01 7.26 -8.25
N ALA A 253 -12.95 6.68 -9.44
CA ALA A 253 -13.92 6.92 -10.49
C ALA A 253 -15.35 6.52 -10.05
N LEU A 254 -15.49 5.38 -9.35
CA LEU A 254 -16.79 4.96 -8.82
C LEU A 254 -17.31 5.89 -7.73
N ILE A 255 -16.43 6.49 -6.93
CA ILE A 255 -16.83 7.56 -5.99
C ILE A 255 -17.33 8.79 -6.75
N VAL A 256 -16.60 9.24 -7.78
CA VAL A 256 -17.04 10.37 -8.64
C VAL A 256 -18.40 10.09 -9.26
N LEU A 257 -18.62 8.87 -9.78
CA LEU A 257 -19.93 8.49 -10.34
C LEU A 257 -21.03 8.45 -9.27
N ASN A 258 -20.71 8.01 -8.05
CA ASN A 258 -21.66 7.98 -6.95
C ASN A 258 -22.04 9.41 -6.47
N GLU A 259 -21.09 10.32 -6.41
CA GLU A 259 -21.34 11.74 -6.08
C GLU A 259 -22.21 12.42 -7.15
N LYS A 260 -22.04 12.03 -8.41
CA LYS A 260 -22.82 12.53 -9.56
C LYS A 260 -23.99 11.61 -9.93
N LYS A 261 -24.50 10.81 -9.02
CA LYS A 261 -25.49 9.75 -9.27
C LYS A 261 -26.76 10.23 -10.00
N THR A 262 -27.16 11.49 -9.80
CA THR A 262 -28.31 12.13 -10.46
C THR A 262 -28.00 12.65 -11.86
N ALA A 263 -26.72 12.80 -12.23
CA ALA A 263 -26.25 13.30 -13.51
C ALA A 263 -24.92 12.62 -13.87
N ILE A 264 -24.97 11.28 -14.11
CA ILE A 264 -23.79 10.50 -14.51
C ILE A 264 -23.26 11.08 -15.83
N PRO A 265 -21.94 11.40 -15.91
CA PRO A 265 -21.34 11.92 -17.14
C PRO A 265 -21.56 11.00 -18.33
N LEU A 266 -21.73 11.56 -19.50
CA LEU A 266 -21.75 10.79 -20.75
C LEU A 266 -20.35 10.24 -21.07
N LYS A 267 -20.25 9.22 -21.96
CA LYS A 267 -18.98 8.61 -22.37
C LYS A 267 -17.92 9.66 -22.72
N ASN A 268 -18.25 10.64 -23.52
CA ASN A 268 -17.35 11.71 -23.98
C ASN A 268 -16.97 12.72 -22.89
N GLU A 269 -17.71 12.79 -21.79
CA GLU A 269 -17.46 13.69 -20.67
C GLU A 269 -16.67 13.02 -19.53
N LEU A 270 -16.72 11.67 -19.45
CA LEU A 270 -16.17 10.90 -18.36
C LEU A 270 -14.66 11.17 -18.17
N PHE A 271 -13.90 11.18 -19.26
CA PHE A 271 -12.46 11.42 -19.23
C PHE A 271 -12.13 12.76 -18.57
N GLN A 272 -12.78 13.84 -19.01
CA GLN A 272 -12.56 15.18 -18.43
C GLN A 272 -13.07 15.28 -16.99
N ALA A 273 -14.17 14.62 -16.67
CA ALA A 273 -14.71 14.59 -15.31
C ALA A 273 -13.75 13.90 -14.33
N LEU A 274 -13.07 12.82 -14.76
CA LEU A 274 -12.06 12.13 -13.95
C LEU A 274 -10.75 12.89 -13.87
N LEU A 275 -10.27 13.48 -14.96
CA LEU A 275 -9.04 14.28 -15.00
C LEU A 275 -9.12 15.57 -14.17
N SER A 276 -10.32 16.12 -13.97
CA SER A 276 -10.54 17.29 -13.13
C SER A 276 -10.74 16.95 -11.65
N ASP A 277 -10.84 15.66 -11.31
CA ASP A 277 -10.97 15.23 -9.92
C ASP A 277 -9.65 15.28 -9.20
N GLU A 278 -9.59 16.07 -8.14
CA GLU A 278 -8.37 16.29 -7.35
C GLU A 278 -7.80 14.98 -6.76
N ARG A 279 -8.65 14.00 -6.45
CA ARG A 279 -8.26 12.69 -5.90
C ARG A 279 -7.46 11.87 -6.92
N ILE A 280 -7.89 11.89 -8.18
CA ILE A 280 -7.20 11.23 -9.29
C ILE A 280 -5.88 11.92 -9.58
N LEU A 281 -5.86 13.26 -9.56
CA LEU A 281 -4.64 14.05 -9.71
C LEU A 281 -3.62 13.73 -8.60
N LEU A 282 -4.05 13.76 -7.33
CA LEU A 282 -3.19 13.42 -6.19
C LEU A 282 -2.66 11.99 -6.27
N GLN A 283 -3.48 11.03 -6.71
CA GLN A 283 -3.04 9.66 -6.89
C GLN A 283 -1.99 9.53 -8.00
N SER A 284 -2.15 10.27 -9.08
CA SER A 284 -1.17 10.33 -10.17
C SER A 284 0.14 10.97 -9.71
N GLU A 285 0.09 12.03 -8.91
CA GLU A 285 1.26 12.63 -8.27
C GLU A 285 1.96 11.63 -7.32
N GLU A 286 1.21 10.88 -6.50
CA GLU A 286 1.78 9.87 -5.60
C GLU A 286 2.54 8.79 -6.37
N LEU A 287 2.00 8.33 -7.49
CA LEU A 287 2.68 7.38 -8.37
C LEU A 287 3.96 7.98 -8.95
N TRP A 288 3.90 9.18 -9.50
CA TRP A 288 5.05 9.88 -10.07
C TRP A 288 6.17 10.10 -9.05
N GLU A 289 5.84 10.59 -7.85
CA GLU A 289 6.84 10.84 -6.79
C GLU A 289 7.44 9.54 -6.21
N SER A 290 6.79 8.40 -6.41
CA SER A 290 7.35 7.11 -6.00
C SER A 290 8.47 6.59 -6.90
N LEU A 291 8.70 7.24 -8.06
CA LEU A 291 9.63 6.80 -9.09
C LEU A 291 10.99 7.50 -8.97
N GLY A 292 12.04 6.75 -9.30
CA GLY A 292 13.39 7.27 -9.43
C GLY A 292 13.58 8.08 -10.72
N ARG A 293 14.71 8.77 -10.83
CA ARG A 293 15.01 9.64 -11.97
C ARG A 293 14.99 8.89 -13.30
N GLU A 294 15.67 7.76 -13.38
CA GLU A 294 15.76 6.96 -14.62
C GLU A 294 14.39 6.40 -15.04
N GLU A 295 13.55 6.06 -14.06
CA GLU A 295 12.18 5.61 -14.28
C GLU A 295 11.29 6.74 -14.80
N LYS A 296 11.41 7.94 -14.22
CA LYS A 296 10.71 9.15 -14.67
C LYS A 296 11.07 9.51 -16.10
N ASP A 297 12.37 9.50 -16.42
CA ASP A 297 12.87 9.79 -17.77
C ASP A 297 12.34 8.77 -18.79
N ALA A 298 12.32 7.48 -18.43
CA ALA A 298 11.78 6.44 -19.30
C ALA A 298 10.27 6.59 -19.51
N LEU A 299 9.49 6.91 -18.46
CA LEU A 299 8.04 7.12 -18.58
C LEU A 299 7.70 8.33 -19.48
N LEU A 300 8.43 9.43 -19.35
CA LEU A 300 8.23 10.61 -20.22
C LEU A 300 8.49 10.28 -21.67
N LYS A 301 9.52 9.51 -22.00
CA LYS A 301 9.78 9.06 -23.38
C LYS A 301 8.66 8.17 -23.90
N VAL A 302 8.20 7.19 -23.11
CA VAL A 302 7.07 6.33 -23.50
C VAL A 302 5.80 7.15 -23.72
N SER A 303 5.51 8.13 -22.84
CA SER A 303 4.31 8.98 -22.97
C SER A 303 4.31 9.85 -24.24
N ARG A 304 5.50 10.17 -24.79
CA ARG A 304 5.70 10.96 -26.00
C ARG A 304 5.91 10.11 -27.25
N ASP A 305 5.83 8.79 -27.14
CA ASP A 305 6.12 7.85 -28.24
C ASP A 305 7.58 7.97 -28.75
N GLU A 306 8.52 8.33 -27.87
CA GLU A 306 9.93 8.47 -28.17
C GLU A 306 10.66 7.13 -28.00
N SER A 307 11.74 6.92 -28.78
CA SER A 307 12.59 5.74 -28.66
C SER A 307 13.33 5.70 -27.33
N LEU A 308 13.33 4.52 -26.69
CA LEU A 308 14.10 4.27 -25.48
C LEU A 308 15.53 3.85 -25.82
N PRO A 309 16.55 4.23 -25.00
CA PRO A 309 17.88 3.64 -25.06
C PRO A 309 17.82 2.12 -24.84
N GLU A 310 18.76 1.36 -25.45
CA GLU A 310 18.80 -0.12 -25.32
C GLU A 310 18.85 -0.60 -23.86
N ASP A 311 19.52 0.14 -22.99
CA ASP A 311 19.67 -0.19 -21.58
C ASP A 311 18.55 0.36 -20.67
N ALA A 312 17.61 1.15 -21.20
CA ALA A 312 16.54 1.76 -20.43
C ALA A 312 15.67 0.74 -19.69
N LYS A 313 15.35 -0.39 -20.35
CA LYS A 313 14.55 -1.45 -19.72
C LYS A 313 15.30 -2.11 -18.55
N ALA A 314 16.61 -2.27 -18.63
CA ALA A 314 17.41 -2.82 -17.55
C ALA A 314 17.51 -1.84 -16.36
N LYS A 315 17.72 -0.54 -16.63
CA LYS A 315 17.85 0.50 -15.60
C LYS A 315 16.53 0.82 -14.91
N ALA A 316 15.42 0.73 -15.63
CA ALA A 316 14.08 1.04 -15.15
C ALA A 316 13.15 -0.19 -15.16
N SER A 317 13.68 -1.39 -14.91
CA SER A 317 12.94 -2.67 -15.00
C SER A 317 11.66 -2.67 -14.15
N TYR A 318 11.67 -1.96 -13.03
CA TYR A 318 10.52 -1.77 -12.16
C TYR A 318 9.25 -1.32 -12.91
N LEU A 319 9.39 -0.50 -13.94
CA LEU A 319 8.24 -0.01 -14.72
C LEU A 319 7.53 -1.16 -15.47
N TRP A 320 8.29 -2.11 -16.03
CA TRP A 320 7.74 -3.28 -16.73
C TRP A 320 7.29 -4.37 -15.77
N ASP A 321 8.06 -4.57 -14.71
CA ASP A 321 7.78 -5.59 -13.69
C ASP A 321 6.46 -5.29 -12.97
N THR A 322 6.23 -4.04 -12.61
CA THR A 322 5.01 -3.59 -11.92
C THR A 322 3.86 -3.22 -12.87
N GLY A 323 4.14 -3.11 -14.19
CA GLY A 323 3.14 -2.80 -15.20
C GLY A 323 2.79 -1.32 -15.36
N PHE A 324 3.68 -0.39 -14.97
CA PHE A 324 3.57 1.02 -15.39
C PHE A 324 3.64 1.14 -16.91
N VAL A 325 4.53 0.34 -17.53
CA VAL A 325 4.69 0.23 -18.97
C VAL A 325 4.22 -1.15 -19.40
N LYS A 326 3.40 -1.20 -20.44
CA LYS A 326 2.90 -2.40 -21.11
C LYS A 326 3.35 -2.39 -22.57
N GLU A 327 3.50 -3.57 -23.14
CA GLU A 327 3.73 -3.72 -24.58
C GLU A 327 2.44 -4.28 -25.21
N ARG A 328 1.85 -3.52 -26.13
CA ARG A 328 0.68 -3.91 -26.91
C ARG A 328 1.00 -3.76 -28.39
N GLU A 329 0.86 -4.83 -29.17
CA GLU A 329 1.08 -4.84 -30.61
C GLU A 329 2.44 -4.25 -31.05
N GLY A 330 3.49 -4.49 -30.24
CA GLY A 330 4.84 -3.96 -30.47
C GLY A 330 5.04 -2.50 -30.10
N LYS A 331 4.04 -1.84 -29.50
CA LYS A 331 4.11 -0.47 -29.02
C LYS A 331 4.15 -0.44 -27.49
N LEU A 332 4.97 0.47 -26.95
CA LEU A 332 5.00 0.71 -25.50
C LEU A 332 3.92 1.71 -25.12
N GLU A 333 3.12 1.35 -24.13
CA GLU A 333 2.04 2.18 -23.59
C GLU A 333 2.10 2.24 -22.06
N LEU A 334 1.62 3.33 -21.51
CA LEU A 334 1.42 3.44 -20.07
C LEU A 334 0.17 2.67 -19.63
N PHE A 335 0.14 2.26 -18.36
CA PHE A 335 -0.95 1.45 -17.81
C PHE A 335 -2.34 2.10 -17.87
N SER A 336 -2.44 3.44 -17.99
CA SER A 336 -3.71 4.16 -17.96
C SER A 336 -3.66 5.46 -18.77
N PRO A 337 -4.68 5.74 -19.60
CA PRO A 337 -4.82 7.04 -20.28
C PRO A 337 -4.90 8.23 -19.32
N LEU A 338 -5.47 8.05 -18.11
CA LEU A 338 -5.51 9.10 -17.09
C LEU A 338 -4.10 9.48 -16.62
N PHE A 339 -3.23 8.50 -16.43
CA PHE A 339 -1.83 8.75 -16.03
C PHE A 339 -1.02 9.33 -17.18
N THR A 340 -1.26 8.92 -18.42
CA THR A 340 -0.62 9.49 -19.62
C THR A 340 -0.92 10.97 -19.76
N GLU A 341 -2.18 11.35 -19.63
CA GLU A 341 -2.59 12.77 -19.70
C GLU A 341 -2.04 13.59 -18.52
N PHE A 342 -1.98 13.01 -17.33
CA PHE A 342 -1.32 13.67 -16.18
C PHE A 342 0.13 14.02 -16.49
N LEU A 343 0.90 13.11 -17.11
CA LEU A 343 2.30 13.36 -17.49
C LEU A 343 2.41 14.47 -18.54
N GLY A 344 1.53 14.50 -19.54
CA GLY A 344 1.48 15.54 -20.55
C GLY A 344 1.30 16.95 -19.93
N ARG A 345 0.36 17.07 -19.01
CA ARG A 345 0.10 18.36 -18.31
C ARG A 345 1.25 18.80 -17.41
N LYS A 346 2.03 17.87 -16.89
CA LYS A 346 3.16 18.19 -16.01
C LYS A 346 4.30 18.84 -16.79
N ASP A 347 4.56 18.43 -18.00
CA ASP A 347 5.55 19.03 -18.88
C ASP A 347 5.22 20.50 -19.22
N ASP A 348 3.94 20.83 -19.40
CA ASP A 348 3.48 22.18 -19.72
C ASP A 348 3.62 23.15 -18.55
N THR A 349 3.58 22.64 -17.29
CA THR A 349 3.62 23.48 -16.08
C THR A 349 5.01 23.85 -15.60
N ASP A 350 6.05 23.10 -15.95
CA ASP A 350 7.45 23.44 -15.62
C ASP A 350 7.96 24.68 -16.38
N VAL A 351 7.15 25.30 -17.25
CA VAL A 351 7.53 26.43 -18.14
C VAL A 351 7.00 27.81 -17.68
N GLN A 352 6.14 27.90 -16.63
CA GLN A 352 5.63 29.23 -16.19
C GLN A 352 5.89 29.58 -14.72
N PRO A 353 6.91 30.40 -14.40
CA PRO A 353 7.02 31.08 -13.10
C PRO A 353 6.20 32.37 -13.12
N GLY A 354 5.08 32.46 -12.39
CA GLY A 354 4.43 33.77 -12.21
C GLY A 354 2.95 33.85 -11.82
N ALA A 355 2.28 32.74 -11.45
CA ALA A 355 0.89 32.82 -11.01
C ALA A 355 0.76 33.22 -9.52
N ALA A 356 -0.25 34.07 -9.22
CA ALA A 356 -0.56 34.52 -7.86
C ALA A 356 -0.74 33.32 -6.91
N VAL A 357 -0.11 33.41 -5.72
CA VAL A 357 -0.05 32.33 -4.73
C VAL A 357 -1.37 32.25 -3.97
N HIS A 358 -2.37 31.56 -4.54
CA HIS A 358 -3.63 31.27 -3.85
C HIS A 358 -3.65 29.82 -3.35
N PHE A 359 -4.24 29.61 -2.17
CA PHE A 359 -4.49 28.26 -1.68
C PHE A 359 -5.61 27.60 -2.50
N SER A 360 -5.41 26.33 -2.89
CA SER A 360 -6.52 25.50 -3.35
C SER A 360 -7.51 25.24 -2.20
N LYS A 361 -8.70 24.72 -2.50
CA LYS A 361 -9.73 24.44 -1.49
C LYS A 361 -9.18 23.61 -0.32
N LYS A 362 -8.46 22.52 -0.59
CA LYS A 362 -7.90 21.64 0.46
C LYS A 362 -6.71 22.24 1.18
N GLU A 363 -5.88 23.00 0.48
CA GLU A 363 -4.80 23.75 1.11
C GLU A 363 -5.36 24.82 2.07
N HIS A 364 -6.45 25.47 1.68
CA HIS A 364 -7.14 26.44 2.54
C HIS A 364 -7.77 25.74 3.76
N MET A 365 -8.44 24.59 3.56
CA MET A 365 -9.01 23.82 4.67
C MET A 365 -7.94 23.37 5.67
N LEU A 366 -6.80 22.86 5.16
CA LEU A 366 -5.66 22.49 6.03
C LEU A 366 -5.11 23.70 6.77
N TYR A 367 -4.88 24.82 6.07
CA TYR A 367 -4.34 26.03 6.68
C TYR A 367 -5.29 26.58 7.76
N THR A 368 -6.58 26.65 7.48
CA THR A 368 -7.61 27.10 8.44
C THR A 368 -7.67 26.20 9.68
N LEU A 369 -7.60 24.87 9.50
CA LEU A 369 -7.53 23.93 10.62
C LEU A 369 -6.31 24.19 11.51
N LEU A 370 -5.14 24.34 10.90
CA LEU A 370 -3.90 24.61 11.62
C LEU A 370 -3.88 25.98 12.28
N GLU A 371 -4.48 26.99 11.64
CA GLU A 371 -4.60 28.36 12.15
C GLU A 371 -5.53 28.44 13.38
N GLN A 372 -6.58 27.63 13.41
CA GLN A 372 -7.45 27.50 14.58
C GLN A 372 -6.75 26.84 15.79
N HIS A 373 -5.63 26.15 15.55
CA HIS A 373 -4.88 25.38 16.55
C HIS A 373 -3.39 25.80 16.55
N VAL A 374 -3.11 27.10 16.47
CA VAL A 374 -1.72 27.61 16.50
C VAL A 374 -1.01 27.07 17.75
N ASP A 375 0.23 26.60 17.56
CA ASP A 375 1.08 25.97 18.59
C ASP A 375 0.58 24.68 19.22
N GLN A 376 -0.56 24.13 18.72
CA GLN A 376 -1.07 22.83 19.08
C GLN A 376 -0.80 21.81 17.98
N ILE A 377 -0.75 20.52 18.34
CA ILE A 377 -0.57 19.42 17.38
C ILE A 377 -1.94 19.09 16.79
N CYS A 378 -2.06 19.22 15.47
CA CYS A 378 -3.16 18.63 14.71
C CYS A 378 -2.76 17.23 14.29
N GLU A 379 -3.42 16.22 14.82
CA GLU A 379 -3.17 14.82 14.51
C GLU A 379 -3.55 14.50 13.05
N ARG A 380 -2.91 13.47 12.47
CA ARG A 380 -3.14 13.10 11.07
C ARG A 380 -4.60 12.72 10.80
N GLU A 381 -5.23 12.03 11.73
CA GLU A 381 -6.64 11.64 11.69
C GLU A 381 -7.56 12.87 11.61
N THR A 382 -7.33 13.86 12.45
CA THR A 382 -8.09 15.12 12.43
C THR A 382 -7.94 15.87 11.11
N ILE A 383 -6.72 15.88 10.56
CA ILE A 383 -6.46 16.46 9.23
C ILE A 383 -7.23 15.71 8.15
N VAL A 384 -7.22 14.37 8.18
CA VAL A 384 -7.97 13.55 7.21
C VAL A 384 -9.48 13.81 7.32
N GLU A 385 -10.03 13.80 8.51
CA GLU A 385 -11.46 14.03 8.75
C GLU A 385 -11.92 15.42 8.27
N THR A 386 -11.06 16.42 8.43
CA THR A 386 -11.38 17.80 8.04
C THR A 386 -11.20 18.04 6.55
N VAL A 387 -10.07 17.60 5.98
CA VAL A 387 -9.67 17.93 4.60
C VAL A 387 -10.21 16.92 3.59
N TRP A 388 -10.40 15.69 4.01
CA TRP A 388 -10.88 14.58 3.15
C TRP A 388 -12.03 13.79 3.79
N PRO A 389 -13.16 14.42 4.17
CA PRO A 389 -14.28 13.72 4.80
C PRO A 389 -14.84 12.57 3.92
N GLU A 390 -14.65 12.67 2.61
CA GLU A 390 -15.07 11.67 1.62
C GLU A 390 -14.21 10.39 1.62
N TYR A 391 -13.04 10.40 2.29
CA TYR A 391 -12.11 9.26 2.31
C TYR A 391 -12.26 8.34 3.54
N ARG A 392 -13.27 8.53 4.39
CA ARG A 392 -13.46 7.74 5.62
C ARG A 392 -13.40 6.23 5.41
N GLU A 393 -13.84 5.74 4.25
CA GLU A 393 -13.85 4.30 3.94
C GLU A 393 -12.57 3.80 3.25
N LEU A 394 -11.90 4.64 2.46
CA LEU A 394 -10.72 4.27 1.67
C LEU A 394 -9.40 4.59 2.36
N GLY A 395 -9.43 5.47 3.34
CA GLY A 395 -8.26 6.05 3.98
C GLY A 395 -7.48 6.99 3.07
N VAL A 396 -6.78 7.95 3.66
CA VAL A 396 -5.86 8.85 2.96
C VAL A 396 -4.44 8.35 3.20
N SER A 397 -3.59 8.34 2.16
CA SER A 397 -2.19 7.97 2.36
C SER A 397 -1.45 9.04 3.16
N ASP A 398 -0.51 8.63 4.00
CA ASP A 398 0.42 9.56 4.67
C ASP A 398 1.09 10.49 3.67
N TRP A 399 1.44 9.97 2.48
CA TRP A 399 2.02 10.77 1.41
C TRP A 399 1.10 11.91 0.95
N ALA A 400 -0.20 11.68 0.81
CA ALA A 400 -1.13 12.72 0.37
C ALA A 400 -1.22 13.85 1.40
N ILE A 401 -1.20 13.52 2.70
CA ILE A 401 -1.16 14.49 3.78
C ILE A 401 0.15 15.28 3.73
N ASP A 402 1.29 14.56 3.68
CA ASP A 402 2.63 15.16 3.65
C ASP A 402 2.80 16.06 2.43
N ARG A 403 2.25 15.69 1.27
CA ARG A 403 2.29 16.46 0.04
C ARG A 403 1.46 17.75 0.14
N LEU A 404 0.26 17.65 0.71
CA LEU A 404 -0.59 18.82 0.94
C LEU A 404 0.12 19.83 1.87
N VAL A 405 0.68 19.33 2.97
CA VAL A 405 1.47 20.13 3.91
C VAL A 405 2.66 20.77 3.22
N ALA A 406 3.39 20.02 2.39
CA ALA A 406 4.54 20.57 1.65
C ALA A 406 4.13 21.72 0.71
N ARG A 407 3.00 21.59 0.01
CA ARG A 407 2.46 22.66 -0.85
C ARG A 407 2.08 23.91 -0.04
N VAL A 408 1.41 23.73 1.10
CA VAL A 408 1.06 24.85 1.99
C VAL A 408 2.33 25.53 2.51
N ARG A 409 3.36 24.78 2.93
CA ARG A 409 4.66 25.33 3.35
C ARG A 409 5.30 26.22 2.29
N VAL A 410 5.34 25.75 1.04
CA VAL A 410 5.90 26.51 -0.08
C VAL A 410 5.15 27.84 -0.25
N LYS A 411 3.81 27.81 -0.20
CA LYS A 411 2.98 29.01 -0.36
C LYS A 411 3.11 29.96 0.82
N LEU A 412 3.17 29.48 2.06
CA LEU A 412 3.44 30.31 3.24
C LEU A 412 4.79 31.03 3.14
N LYS A 413 5.83 30.30 2.68
CA LYS A 413 7.15 30.89 2.45
C LYS A 413 7.13 31.94 1.35
N GLN A 414 6.42 31.71 0.24
CA GLN A 414 6.27 32.69 -0.84
C GLN A 414 5.49 33.94 -0.40
N GLN A 415 4.48 33.76 0.46
CA GLN A 415 3.69 34.84 1.04
C GLN A 415 4.41 35.58 2.19
N LYS A 416 5.61 35.13 2.58
CA LYS A 416 6.34 35.64 3.76
C LYS A 416 5.48 35.59 5.04
N SER A 417 4.73 34.54 5.21
CA SER A 417 3.86 34.31 6.37
C SER A 417 4.68 34.37 7.67
N PRO A 418 4.13 34.92 8.77
CA PRO A 418 4.75 34.85 10.10
C PRO A 418 4.67 33.44 10.72
N TYR A 419 4.09 32.49 10.02
CA TYR A 419 3.90 31.10 10.48
C TYR A 419 4.66 30.11 9.62
N GLU A 420 5.09 29.03 10.26
CA GLU A 420 5.60 27.82 9.58
C GLU A 420 4.88 26.56 10.07
N ILE A 421 4.77 25.56 9.21
CA ILE A 421 4.23 24.26 9.62
C ILE A 421 5.39 23.34 10.03
N VAL A 422 5.41 22.92 11.29
CA VAL A 422 6.39 21.97 11.85
C VAL A 422 5.81 20.57 11.82
N THR A 423 6.61 19.59 11.39
CA THR A 423 6.24 18.17 11.48
C THR A 423 6.56 17.64 12.89
N ILE A 424 5.57 17.12 13.58
CA ILE A 424 5.75 16.36 14.80
C ILE A 424 5.74 14.88 14.42
N ARG A 425 6.93 14.27 14.45
CA ARG A 425 7.11 12.87 14.00
C ARG A 425 6.06 11.96 14.61
N THR A 426 5.53 11.06 13.82
CA THR A 426 4.51 10.05 14.16
C THR A 426 3.14 10.57 14.60
N ARG A 427 2.97 11.85 14.95
CA ARG A 427 1.72 12.40 15.48
C ARG A 427 0.97 13.28 14.47
N GLY A 428 1.63 14.24 13.84
CA GLY A 428 0.94 15.17 12.95
C GLY A 428 1.74 16.43 12.65
N TYR A 429 1.04 17.58 12.59
CA TYR A 429 1.62 18.86 12.22
C TYR A 429 1.19 19.96 13.18
N LYS A 430 2.04 20.95 13.31
CA LYS A 430 1.78 22.12 14.14
C LYS A 430 2.08 23.39 13.33
N LEU A 431 1.20 24.38 13.35
CA LEU A 431 1.49 25.72 12.88
C LEU A 431 2.20 26.50 14.00
N ALA A 432 3.46 26.85 13.78
CA ALA A 432 4.27 27.59 14.76
C ALA A 432 4.49 29.03 14.29
N SER A 433 4.48 29.97 15.22
CA SER A 433 4.86 31.36 14.92
C SER A 433 6.39 31.49 14.77
N LEU A 434 6.84 32.21 13.74
CA LEU A 434 8.25 32.52 13.51
C LEU A 434 8.76 33.68 14.42
N ASN A 435 7.85 34.32 15.17
CA ASN A 435 8.20 35.38 16.08
C ASN A 435 8.49 34.83 17.48
N HIS A 436 9.75 34.44 17.67
CA HIS A 436 10.39 34.35 18.99
C HIS A 436 11.83 34.83 18.89
#